data_20233450ca2094a6ce9f0ae5fc72ddad
#
_entry.id   20233450ca2094a6ce9f0ae5fc72ddad
#
_cell.length_a   1.000
_cell.length_b   1.000
_cell.length_c   1.000
_cell.angle_alpha   90.00
_cell.angle_beta   90.00
_cell.angle_gamma   90.00
#
_symmetry.space_group_name_H-M   'P 1'
#
loop_
_entity.id
_entity.type
_entity.pdbx_description
1 polymer ?
#
loop_
_entity_poly.entity_id
_entity_poly.type
_entity_poly.pdbx_seq_one_letter_code
_entity_poly.pdbx_strand_id
1 'polypeptide(L)'
;MTVLPVASKLETLIEYLDGLTSRAPVAELKTRLAGLGITVEDVADYVHFGQDRYLRNLVHEGDWYHVLAICWRSGQRSPIHNHAGSTCGLCVLAGVATETIFERTPSGLIQAVSSHDWHTGDVAASQDADIHQVSNLQEAGTDLVTLHVYSPPLFRMDTYSLTDATIGEFRPMVLEHAAGSGI
;
A
#
# COMPACT_ATOMS: atom_id res chain seq x y z
N MET A 1 -23.25 -11.57 32.34
CA MET A 1 -22.03 -11.88 31.55
C MET A 1 -21.89 -10.79 30.50
N THR A 2 -20.96 -9.89 30.68
CA THR A 2 -20.65 -8.86 29.69
C THR A 2 -19.83 -9.54 28.59
N VAL A 3 -20.43 -9.72 27.39
CA VAL A 3 -19.68 -10.20 26.24
C VAL A 3 -18.73 -9.06 25.85
N LEU A 4 -17.43 -9.27 25.96
CA LEU A 4 -16.45 -8.32 25.46
C LEU A 4 -16.66 -8.20 23.93
N PRO A 5 -16.62 -6.97 23.36
CA PRO A 5 -16.70 -6.80 21.93
C PRO A 5 -15.54 -7.55 21.27
N VAL A 6 -15.83 -8.28 20.21
CA VAL A 6 -14.78 -8.87 19.36
C VAL A 6 -14.03 -7.72 18.71
N ALA A 7 -12.69 -7.69 18.85
CA ALA A 7 -11.86 -6.69 18.20
C ALA A 7 -12.15 -6.67 16.69
N SER A 8 -12.22 -5.48 16.10
CA SER A 8 -12.35 -5.36 14.65
C SER A 8 -11.13 -5.94 13.95
N LYS A 9 -11.25 -6.29 12.66
CA LYS A 9 -10.12 -6.81 11.89
C LYS A 9 -8.95 -5.82 11.86
N LEU A 10 -9.27 -4.53 11.78
CA LEU A 10 -8.29 -3.46 11.78
C LEU A 10 -7.58 -3.34 13.13
N GLU A 11 -8.32 -3.39 14.26
CA GLU A 11 -7.72 -3.42 15.60
C GLU A 11 -6.80 -4.63 15.77
N THR A 12 -7.21 -5.81 15.29
CA THR A 12 -6.36 -7.02 15.33
C THR A 12 -5.06 -6.85 14.53
N LEU A 13 -5.12 -6.17 13.37
CA LEU A 13 -3.92 -5.83 12.60
C LEU A 13 -3.02 -4.87 13.38
N ILE A 14 -3.60 -3.80 13.94
CA ILE A 14 -2.87 -2.77 14.69
C ILE A 14 -2.21 -3.38 15.93
N GLU A 15 -2.91 -4.21 16.70
CA GLU A 15 -2.33 -4.92 17.86
C GLU A 15 -1.08 -5.74 17.49
N TYR A 16 -1.11 -6.42 16.36
CA TYR A 16 0.07 -7.12 15.85
C TYR A 16 1.21 -6.16 15.51
N LEU A 17 0.89 -5.07 14.81
CA LEU A 17 1.88 -4.10 14.34
C LEU A 17 2.48 -3.30 15.51
N ASP A 18 1.70 -2.97 16.54
CA ASP A 18 2.16 -2.31 17.77
C ASP A 18 3.14 -3.19 18.58
N GLY A 19 3.03 -4.51 18.43
CA GLY A 19 3.97 -5.46 19.01
C GLY A 19 5.33 -5.54 18.32
N LEU A 20 5.52 -4.87 17.16
CA LEU A 20 6.77 -4.91 16.42
C LEU A 20 7.87 -4.10 17.14
N THR A 21 9.04 -4.70 17.26
CA THR A 21 10.27 -4.04 17.76
C THR A 21 11.34 -3.92 16.66
N SER A 22 10.99 -4.33 15.46
CA SER A 22 11.84 -4.28 14.27
C SER A 22 10.94 -4.39 13.03
N ARG A 23 11.55 -4.35 11.85
CA ARG A 23 10.85 -4.54 10.57
C ARG A 23 10.03 -5.83 10.55
N ALA A 24 8.77 -5.74 10.10
CA ALA A 24 7.88 -6.89 9.97
C ALA A 24 8.44 -7.94 9.00
N PRO A 25 8.46 -9.23 9.37
CA PRO A 25 8.82 -10.29 8.44
C PRO A 25 7.79 -10.43 7.31
N VAL A 26 8.24 -10.44 6.05
CA VAL A 26 7.38 -10.48 4.85
C VAL A 26 6.33 -11.59 4.91
N ALA A 27 6.79 -12.82 5.19
CA ALA A 27 5.90 -13.98 5.20
C ALA A 27 4.83 -13.90 6.30
N GLU A 28 5.20 -13.40 7.48
CA GLU A 28 4.27 -13.22 8.58
C GLU A 28 3.24 -12.13 8.26
N LEU A 29 3.70 -10.96 7.79
CA LEU A 29 2.82 -9.86 7.39
C LEU A 29 1.82 -10.32 6.33
N LYS A 30 2.27 -11.02 5.27
CA LYS A 30 1.41 -11.57 4.24
C LYS A 30 0.35 -12.52 4.81
N THR A 31 0.77 -13.45 5.69
CA THR A 31 -0.14 -14.43 6.30
C THR A 31 -1.21 -13.74 7.15
N ARG A 32 -0.84 -12.73 7.94
CA ARG A 32 -1.78 -11.99 8.77
C ARG A 32 -2.77 -11.20 7.95
N LEU A 33 -2.31 -10.44 6.95
CA LEU A 33 -3.17 -9.68 6.07
C LEU A 33 -4.18 -10.59 5.34
N ALA A 34 -3.73 -11.72 4.81
CA ALA A 34 -4.61 -12.69 4.14
C ALA A 34 -5.62 -13.33 5.12
N GLY A 35 -5.18 -13.64 6.35
CA GLY A 35 -6.05 -14.28 7.36
C GLY A 35 -7.12 -13.36 7.94
N LEU A 36 -6.90 -12.04 7.96
CA LEU A 36 -7.85 -11.08 8.49
C LEU A 36 -9.00 -10.80 7.52
N GLY A 37 -8.81 -10.92 6.22
CA GLY A 37 -9.83 -10.64 5.21
C GLY A 37 -10.43 -9.24 5.37
N ILE A 38 -9.57 -8.22 5.52
CA ILE A 38 -9.98 -6.81 5.63
C ILE A 38 -10.69 -6.40 4.35
N THR A 39 -11.79 -5.66 4.49
CA THR A 39 -12.61 -5.16 3.38
C THR A 39 -12.61 -3.62 3.34
N VAL A 40 -13.21 -3.04 2.32
CA VAL A 40 -13.30 -1.58 2.18
C VAL A 40 -14.15 -0.96 3.31
N GLU A 41 -15.14 -1.68 3.82
CA GLU A 41 -15.98 -1.26 4.94
C GLU A 41 -15.18 -1.12 6.24
N ASP A 42 -14.18 -1.98 6.45
CA ASP A 42 -13.33 -1.92 7.65
C ASP A 42 -12.46 -0.64 7.69
N VAL A 43 -12.29 0.04 6.55
CA VAL A 43 -11.48 1.27 6.40
C VAL A 43 -12.27 2.44 5.81
N ALA A 44 -13.60 2.40 5.84
CA ALA A 44 -14.48 3.34 5.15
C ALA A 44 -14.18 4.83 5.48
N ASP A 45 -13.84 5.12 6.73
CA ASP A 45 -13.52 6.48 7.19
C ASP A 45 -12.23 7.05 6.55
N TYR A 46 -11.42 6.21 5.92
CA TYR A 46 -10.15 6.57 5.28
C TYR A 46 -10.22 6.50 3.75
N VAL A 47 -11.41 6.23 3.18
CA VAL A 47 -11.58 6.13 1.72
C VAL A 47 -11.82 7.51 1.13
N HIS A 48 -10.73 8.22 0.81
CA HIS A 48 -10.77 9.54 0.17
C HIS A 48 -9.98 9.52 -1.13
N PHE A 49 -10.55 10.10 -2.19
CA PHE A 49 -9.99 10.12 -3.53
C PHE A 49 -9.54 11.51 -3.94
N GLY A 50 -8.37 11.61 -4.56
CA GLY A 50 -7.91 12.81 -5.23
C GLY A 50 -8.34 12.85 -6.70
N GLN A 51 -8.51 14.05 -7.26
CA GLN A 51 -8.82 14.19 -8.69
C GLN A 51 -7.57 14.05 -9.57
N ASP A 52 -6.48 14.71 -9.19
CA ASP A 52 -5.26 14.78 -10.01
C ASP A 52 -4.27 13.64 -9.74
N ARG A 53 -4.36 13.02 -8.57
CA ARG A 53 -3.46 11.94 -8.13
C ARG A 53 -4.12 11.05 -7.10
N TYR A 54 -3.63 9.81 -6.95
CA TYR A 54 -4.02 8.94 -5.87
C TYR A 54 -3.70 9.55 -4.50
N LEU A 55 -4.49 9.23 -3.50
CA LEU A 55 -4.28 9.70 -2.12
C LEU A 55 -3.81 8.54 -1.24
N ARG A 56 -2.91 8.88 -0.33
CA ARG A 56 -2.37 7.99 0.70
C ARG A 56 -2.95 8.43 2.04
N ASN A 57 -4.06 7.85 2.43
CA ASN A 57 -4.79 8.22 3.63
C ASN A 57 -4.27 7.40 4.81
N LEU A 58 -3.81 8.09 5.86
CA LEU A 58 -3.29 7.44 7.07
C LEU A 58 -4.44 6.78 7.83
N VAL A 59 -4.31 5.47 8.03
CA VAL A 59 -5.21 4.69 8.88
C VAL A 59 -4.65 4.61 10.29
N HIS A 60 -3.38 4.24 10.40
CA HIS A 60 -2.68 4.17 11.68
C HIS A 60 -1.16 4.19 11.46
N GLU A 61 -0.42 4.63 12.48
CA GLU A 61 1.04 4.62 12.49
C GLU A 61 1.59 4.22 13.85
N GLY A 62 2.78 3.67 13.84
CA GLY A 62 3.58 3.36 15.01
C GLY A 62 5.07 3.46 14.68
N ASP A 63 5.93 3.20 15.67
CA ASP A 63 7.38 3.33 15.49
C ASP A 63 7.93 2.47 14.34
N TRP A 64 7.29 1.33 14.08
CA TRP A 64 7.75 0.34 13.12
C TRP A 64 6.82 0.14 11.93
N TYR A 65 5.80 0.96 11.77
CA TYR A 65 4.87 0.79 10.66
C TYR A 65 4.05 2.04 10.30
N HIS A 66 3.58 2.07 9.05
CA HIS A 66 2.44 2.86 8.59
C HIS A 66 1.39 1.92 8.00
N VAL A 67 0.10 2.14 8.32
CA VAL A 67 -1.05 1.54 7.65
C VAL A 67 -1.75 2.63 6.85
N LEU A 68 -1.88 2.45 5.55
CA LEU A 68 -2.44 3.45 4.64
C LEU A 68 -3.58 2.85 3.81
N ALA A 69 -4.72 3.54 3.73
CA ALA A 69 -5.70 3.31 2.68
C ALA A 69 -5.30 4.17 1.46
N ILE A 70 -4.94 3.53 0.36
CA ILE A 70 -4.55 4.24 -0.85
C ILE A 70 -5.68 4.13 -1.86
N CYS A 71 -6.19 5.29 -2.30
CA CYS A 71 -7.35 5.41 -3.15
C CYS A 71 -6.97 5.99 -4.51
N TRP A 72 -7.36 5.27 -5.57
CA TRP A 72 -6.92 5.52 -6.94
C TRP A 72 -8.12 5.68 -7.87
N ARG A 73 -8.23 6.81 -8.55
CA ARG A 73 -9.13 6.95 -9.69
C ARG A 73 -8.59 6.19 -10.89
N SER A 74 -9.48 5.82 -11.82
CA SER A 74 -9.07 5.24 -13.11
C SER A 74 -7.96 6.08 -13.77
N GLY A 75 -6.91 5.43 -14.27
CA GLY A 75 -5.74 6.04 -14.90
C GLY A 75 -4.64 6.51 -13.94
N GLN A 76 -4.90 6.60 -12.63
CA GLN A 76 -3.88 6.99 -11.65
C GLN A 76 -2.88 5.86 -11.39
N ARG A 77 -1.63 6.24 -11.17
CA ARG A 77 -0.53 5.30 -10.92
C ARG A 77 0.53 5.89 -10.00
N SER A 78 1.28 5.04 -9.32
CA SER A 78 2.46 5.46 -8.56
C SER A 78 3.61 5.84 -9.49
N PRO A 79 4.64 6.56 -9.02
CA PRO A 79 5.94 6.52 -9.66
C PRO A 79 6.43 5.06 -9.80
N ILE A 80 7.37 4.81 -10.71
CA ILE A 80 8.14 3.56 -10.68
C ILE A 80 9.13 3.70 -9.52
N HIS A 81 9.07 2.80 -8.51
CA HIS A 81 9.77 3.00 -7.24
C HIS A 81 10.15 1.67 -6.58
N ASN A 82 11.00 1.78 -5.55
CA ASN A 82 11.29 0.72 -4.60
C ASN A 82 10.75 1.09 -3.20
N HIS A 83 10.91 0.21 -2.23
CA HIS A 83 10.45 0.43 -0.86
C HIS A 83 11.53 0.91 0.11
N ALA A 84 12.74 1.21 -0.37
CA ALA A 84 13.85 1.80 0.39
C ALA A 84 14.13 1.11 1.75
N GLY A 85 14.02 -0.22 1.82
CA GLY A 85 14.27 -1.01 3.02
C GLY A 85 13.03 -1.37 3.83
N SER A 86 11.84 -0.91 3.46
CA SER A 86 10.61 -1.31 4.12
C SER A 86 10.06 -2.62 3.57
N THR A 87 9.52 -3.48 4.45
CA THR A 87 8.57 -4.51 4.04
C THR A 87 7.28 -3.82 3.65
N CYS A 88 6.72 -4.19 2.51
CA CYS A 88 5.41 -3.73 2.05
C CYS A 88 4.43 -4.90 2.02
N GLY A 89 3.29 -4.76 2.69
CA GLY A 89 2.12 -5.61 2.51
C GLY A 89 1.04 -4.83 1.77
N LEU A 90 0.38 -5.43 0.79
CA LEU A 90 -0.69 -4.85 0.00
C LEU A 90 -1.90 -5.78 0.03
N CYS A 91 -3.08 -5.23 0.33
CA CYS A 91 -4.37 -5.89 0.12
C CYS A 91 -5.20 -5.08 -0.86
N VAL A 92 -5.82 -5.70 -1.85
CA VAL A 92 -6.81 -5.04 -2.71
C VAL A 92 -8.16 -5.13 -2.02
N LEU A 93 -8.73 -3.98 -1.64
CA LEU A 93 -10.00 -3.91 -0.94
C LEU A 93 -11.18 -3.72 -1.89
N ALA A 94 -10.97 -3.01 -3.01
CA ALA A 94 -11.97 -2.84 -4.06
C ALA A 94 -11.28 -2.58 -5.40
N GLY A 95 -11.79 -3.15 -6.47
CA GLY A 95 -11.28 -2.98 -7.83
C GLY A 95 -10.14 -3.94 -8.20
N VAL A 96 -9.32 -3.52 -9.16
CA VAL A 96 -8.17 -4.29 -9.68
C VAL A 96 -6.94 -3.40 -9.70
N ALA A 97 -5.89 -3.84 -9.03
CA ALA A 97 -4.58 -3.17 -9.04
C ALA A 97 -3.66 -3.86 -10.05
N THR A 98 -3.23 -3.16 -11.08
CA THR A 98 -2.20 -3.65 -12.00
C THR A 98 -0.83 -3.29 -11.46
N GLU A 99 -0.03 -4.30 -11.14
CA GLU A 99 1.36 -4.15 -10.72
C GLU A 99 2.28 -4.50 -11.87
N THR A 100 3.20 -3.59 -12.22
CA THR A 100 4.25 -3.83 -13.21
C THR A 100 5.60 -3.86 -12.49
N ILE A 101 6.35 -4.94 -12.69
CA ILE A 101 7.70 -5.16 -12.14
C ILE A 101 8.74 -4.75 -13.17
N PHE A 102 9.79 -4.11 -12.72
CA PHE A 102 10.90 -3.65 -13.54
C PHE A 102 12.21 -4.21 -13.03
N GLU A 103 13.14 -4.43 -13.96
CA GLU A 103 14.52 -4.80 -13.66
C GLU A 103 15.49 -3.80 -14.27
N ARG A 104 16.65 -3.66 -13.62
CA ARG A 104 17.74 -2.84 -14.16
C ARG A 104 18.49 -3.58 -15.25
N THR A 105 18.70 -2.89 -16.36
CA THR A 105 19.57 -3.36 -17.43
C THR A 105 21.05 -3.11 -17.10
N PRO A 106 22.00 -3.76 -17.77
CA PRO A 106 23.42 -3.46 -17.59
C PRO A 106 23.81 -2.00 -17.91
N SER A 107 23.03 -1.30 -18.75
CA SER A 107 23.21 0.13 -19.03
C SER A 107 22.68 1.07 -17.95
N GLY A 108 22.05 0.54 -16.90
CA GLY A 108 21.47 1.31 -15.80
C GLY A 108 20.04 1.78 -16.04
N LEU A 109 19.48 1.57 -17.23
CA LEU A 109 18.07 1.79 -17.51
C LEU A 109 17.21 0.73 -16.80
N ILE A 110 15.91 0.93 -16.76
CA ILE A 110 14.96 -0.07 -16.29
C ILE A 110 14.09 -0.55 -17.46
N GLN A 111 13.64 -1.80 -17.39
CA GLN A 111 12.70 -2.37 -18.33
C GLN A 111 11.61 -3.14 -17.58
N ALA A 112 10.38 -3.08 -18.06
CA ALA A 112 9.29 -3.91 -17.54
C ALA A 112 9.55 -5.38 -17.90
N VAL A 113 9.45 -6.26 -16.90
CA VAL A 113 9.69 -7.71 -17.06
C VAL A 113 8.44 -8.53 -16.84
N SER A 114 7.49 -8.03 -16.06
CA SER A 114 6.20 -8.68 -15.85
C SER A 114 5.13 -7.66 -15.47
N SER A 115 3.88 -8.03 -15.65
CA SER A 115 2.72 -7.31 -15.16
C SER A 115 1.71 -8.32 -14.61
N HIS A 116 1.06 -7.96 -13.50
CA HIS A 116 0.10 -8.82 -12.82
C HIS A 116 -1.08 -8.01 -12.31
N ASP A 117 -2.28 -8.56 -12.43
CA ASP A 117 -3.50 -7.97 -11.88
C ASP A 117 -3.84 -8.63 -10.55
N TRP A 118 -3.93 -7.82 -9.52
CA TRP A 118 -4.39 -8.18 -8.18
C TRP A 118 -5.86 -7.78 -8.04
N HIS A 119 -6.71 -8.73 -7.73
CA HIS A 119 -8.15 -8.53 -7.59
C HIS A 119 -8.56 -8.30 -6.14
N THR A 120 -9.77 -7.81 -5.93
CA THR A 120 -10.34 -7.65 -4.59
C THR A 120 -10.22 -8.93 -3.77
N GLY A 121 -9.61 -8.82 -2.59
CA GLY A 121 -9.29 -9.91 -1.68
C GLY A 121 -7.88 -10.48 -1.82
N ASP A 122 -7.16 -10.14 -2.90
CA ASP A 122 -5.78 -10.59 -3.08
C ASP A 122 -4.82 -9.86 -2.13
N VAL A 123 -3.77 -10.58 -1.69
CA VAL A 123 -2.74 -10.06 -0.81
C VAL A 123 -1.35 -10.33 -1.38
N ALA A 124 -0.60 -9.27 -1.58
CA ALA A 124 0.82 -9.31 -1.93
C ALA A 124 1.69 -8.84 -0.77
N ALA A 125 2.93 -9.29 -0.72
CA ALA A 125 3.94 -8.70 0.16
C ALA A 125 5.32 -8.83 -0.46
N SER A 126 6.12 -7.77 -0.33
CA SER A 126 7.47 -7.69 -0.86
C SER A 126 8.41 -6.96 0.09
N GLN A 127 9.69 -7.01 -0.20
CA GLN A 127 10.73 -6.35 0.56
C GLN A 127 11.91 -5.96 -0.34
N ASP A 128 12.38 -4.74 -0.17
CA ASP A 128 13.67 -4.19 -0.59
C ASP A 128 13.97 -4.07 -2.10
N ALA A 129 13.76 -5.09 -2.90
CA ALA A 129 14.40 -5.19 -4.20
C ALA A 129 13.47 -4.92 -5.39
N ASP A 130 12.18 -4.81 -5.16
CA ASP A 130 11.21 -4.77 -6.24
C ASP A 130 11.04 -3.35 -6.75
N ILE A 131 11.64 -3.07 -7.92
CA ILE A 131 11.29 -1.85 -8.66
C ILE A 131 9.95 -2.13 -9.32
N HIS A 132 8.92 -1.40 -8.90
CA HIS A 132 7.57 -1.63 -9.41
C HIS A 132 6.76 -0.34 -9.60
N GLN A 133 5.61 -0.49 -10.24
CA GLN A 133 4.59 0.52 -10.35
C GLN A 133 3.22 -0.12 -10.10
N VAL A 134 2.40 0.48 -9.26
CA VAL A 134 0.99 0.11 -9.08
C VAL A 134 0.11 1.12 -9.82
N SER A 135 -0.89 0.61 -10.54
CA SER A 135 -1.76 1.42 -11.40
C SER A 135 -3.21 0.97 -11.27
N ASN A 136 -4.15 1.91 -11.35
CA ASN A 136 -5.54 1.61 -11.65
C ASN A 136 -5.76 1.77 -13.16
N LEU A 137 -5.74 0.66 -13.90
CA LEU A 137 -5.93 0.64 -15.35
C LEU A 137 -7.37 0.26 -15.77
N GLN A 138 -8.30 0.23 -14.83
CA GLN A 138 -9.70 -0.07 -15.09
C GLN A 138 -10.39 1.05 -15.91
N GLU A 139 -11.57 0.77 -16.41
CA GLU A 139 -12.39 1.72 -17.16
C GLU A 139 -12.69 3.00 -16.36
N ALA A 140 -12.94 4.09 -17.09
CA ALA A 140 -13.28 5.37 -16.48
C ALA A 140 -14.47 5.24 -15.50
N GLY A 141 -14.30 5.77 -14.30
CA GLY A 141 -15.30 5.69 -13.23
C GLY A 141 -15.17 4.46 -12.32
N THR A 142 -14.24 3.54 -12.59
CA THR A 142 -13.96 2.40 -11.73
C THR A 142 -12.78 2.71 -10.80
N ASP A 143 -13.07 2.87 -9.53
CA ASP A 143 -12.08 3.20 -8.51
C ASP A 143 -11.39 1.94 -7.97
N LEU A 144 -10.16 2.13 -7.47
CA LEU A 144 -9.38 1.11 -6.77
C LEU A 144 -9.11 1.60 -5.35
N VAL A 145 -9.27 0.70 -4.38
CA VAL A 145 -8.86 0.93 -2.98
C VAL A 145 -7.93 -0.20 -2.56
N THR A 146 -6.76 0.17 -2.06
CA THR A 146 -5.77 -0.78 -1.54
C THR A 146 -5.39 -0.41 -0.11
N LEU A 147 -5.18 -1.40 0.75
CA LEU A 147 -4.56 -1.22 2.06
C LEU A 147 -3.08 -1.56 1.95
N HIS A 148 -2.24 -0.64 2.38
CA HIS A 148 -0.79 -0.87 2.42
C HIS A 148 -0.28 -0.82 3.86
N VAL A 149 0.59 -1.77 4.20
CA VAL A 149 1.37 -1.74 5.44
C VAL A 149 2.84 -1.64 5.08
N TYR A 150 3.49 -0.57 5.49
CA TYR A 150 4.93 -0.38 5.35
C TYR A 150 5.62 -0.54 6.69
N SER A 151 6.64 -1.39 6.78
CA SER A 151 7.42 -1.60 8.00
C SER A 151 8.93 -1.66 7.69
N PRO A 152 9.75 -0.73 8.22
CA PRO A 152 9.35 0.49 8.93
C PRO A 152 8.57 1.48 8.03
N PRO A 153 8.10 2.63 8.62
CA PRO A 153 7.40 3.67 7.86
C PRO A 153 8.17 4.13 6.61
N LEU A 154 7.46 4.27 5.48
CA LEU A 154 8.05 4.63 4.20
C LEU A 154 7.96 6.16 3.98
N PHE A 155 8.97 6.91 4.44
CA PHE A 155 9.03 8.37 4.30
C PHE A 155 9.65 8.83 2.98
N ARG A 156 10.41 7.97 2.33
CA ARG A 156 11.03 8.21 1.02
C ARG A 156 11.13 6.93 0.23
N MET A 157 11.16 7.05 -1.06
CA MET A 157 11.40 5.94 -1.99
C MET A 157 12.29 6.42 -3.13
N ASP A 158 13.13 5.54 -3.65
CA ASP A 158 13.85 5.82 -4.88
C ASP A 158 12.86 5.68 -6.05
N THR A 159 13.00 6.58 -7.02
CA THR A 159 12.18 6.56 -8.24
C THR A 159 13.04 6.39 -9.46
N TYR A 160 12.47 5.77 -10.48
CA TYR A 160 13.18 5.37 -11.68
C TYR A 160 12.51 5.91 -12.93
N SER A 161 13.33 6.23 -13.93
CA SER A 161 12.89 6.73 -15.25
C SER A 161 13.00 5.62 -16.30
N LEU A 162 12.05 5.60 -17.25
CA LEU A 162 12.10 4.73 -18.43
C LEU A 162 13.04 5.28 -19.52
N THR A 163 13.44 6.56 -19.43
CA THR A 163 14.14 7.28 -20.49
C THR A 163 15.60 7.56 -20.18
N ASP A 164 15.98 7.45 -18.91
CA ASP A 164 17.36 7.69 -18.46
C ASP A 164 17.70 6.84 -17.23
N ALA A 165 18.98 6.79 -16.85
CA ALA A 165 19.46 6.01 -15.72
C ALA A 165 19.42 6.77 -14.39
N THR A 166 18.76 7.92 -14.33
CA THR A 166 18.68 8.75 -13.12
C THR A 166 17.81 8.08 -12.09
N ILE A 167 18.32 8.02 -10.86
CA ILE A 167 17.53 7.62 -9.69
C ILE A 167 17.13 8.90 -8.98
N GLY A 168 15.83 9.14 -8.94
CA GLY A 168 15.25 10.25 -8.20
C GLY A 168 14.88 9.84 -6.77
N GLU A 169 14.48 10.81 -5.97
CA GLU A 169 13.86 10.59 -4.65
C GLU A 169 12.43 11.13 -4.68
N PHE A 170 11.50 10.38 -4.15
CA PHE A 170 10.14 10.80 -3.94
C PHE A 170 9.78 10.66 -2.46
N ARG A 171 9.21 11.74 -1.91
CA ARG A 171 8.67 11.76 -0.55
C ARG A 171 7.15 11.77 -0.64
N PRO A 172 6.51 10.62 -0.38
CA PRO A 172 5.06 10.53 -0.49
C PRO A 172 4.39 11.40 0.56
N MET A 173 3.40 12.18 0.12
CA MET A 173 2.51 12.89 1.03
C MET A 173 1.53 11.88 1.62
N VAL A 174 1.46 11.81 2.93
CA VAL A 174 0.46 11.04 3.69
C VAL A 174 -0.55 12.05 4.24
N LEU A 175 -1.83 11.76 4.10
CA LEU A 175 -2.91 12.62 4.55
C LEU A 175 -3.50 12.05 5.84
N GLU A 176 -3.48 12.86 6.89
CA GLU A 176 -4.20 12.59 8.11
C GLU A 176 -5.63 13.13 7.99
N HIS A 177 -6.60 12.31 8.27
CA HIS A 177 -8.00 12.72 8.36
C HIS A 177 -8.38 12.74 9.84
N ALA A 178 -8.92 13.87 10.31
CA ALA A 178 -9.48 13.92 11.65
C ALA A 178 -10.58 12.85 11.74
N ALA A 179 -10.45 11.90 12.67
CA ALA A 179 -11.52 10.96 12.96
C ALA A 179 -12.79 11.79 13.20
N GLY A 180 -13.83 11.55 12.44
CA GLY A 180 -15.08 12.29 12.54
C GLY A 180 -15.54 12.24 13.98
N SER A 181 -15.52 13.39 14.67
CA SER A 181 -16.26 13.57 15.90
C SER A 181 -17.73 13.43 15.51
N GLY A 182 -18.24 12.20 15.68
CA GLY A 182 -19.66 11.95 15.56
C GLY A 182 -20.41 12.90 16.49
N ILE A 183 -21.21 13.75 15.89
CA ILE A 183 -22.22 14.57 16.57
C ILE A 183 -23.41 13.70 16.85
#